data_37855b3c624ea2c0b7e7b03747399353
#
_entry.id   37855b3c624ea2c0b7e7b03747399353
#
_cell.length_a   1.000
_cell.length_b   1.000
_cell.length_c   1.000
_cell.angle_alpha   90.00
_cell.angle_beta   90.00
_cell.angle_gamma   90.00
#
_symmetry.space_group_name_H-M   'P 1'
#
loop_
_entity.id
_entity.type
_entity.pdbx_description
1 polymer ?
#
loop_
_entity_poly.entity_id
_entity_poly.type
_entity_poly.pdbx_seq_one_letter_code
_entity_poly.pdbx_strand_id
1 'polypeptide(L)'
;MNRTHPSPRSFRVLSAALLACAVWTTTPSVAQEINSKQIIDALKPDAAPVRTRSLRNLSVEQTAAVDDKPKSVSLTIGFLFNSAQITPESASTLNTLARALSSQELQSLSFRVEGHTDGKGTPEYNLKLSQQRADAVKAFLMNQGIASGRLQSQGKGDTELANVQDKFAPENRRVKIVTLTP
;
A
#
# COMPACT_ATOMS: atom_id res chain seq x y z
N MET A 1 -59.07 55.95 -46.72
CA MET A 1 -59.80 54.69 -46.64
C MET A 1 -59.22 53.84 -45.56
N ASN A 2 -59.99 53.79 -44.49
CA ASN A 2 -59.65 53.13 -43.24
C ASN A 2 -59.82 51.62 -43.35
N ARG A 3 -58.90 50.81 -42.88
CA ARG A 3 -59.21 49.43 -42.46
C ARG A 3 -58.37 49.07 -41.24
N THR A 4 -59.09 48.97 -40.17
CA THR A 4 -58.71 48.52 -38.83
C THR A 4 -58.37 47.02 -38.80
N HIS A 5 -57.27 46.69 -38.18
CA HIS A 5 -56.96 45.34 -37.82
C HIS A 5 -57.37 44.98 -36.39
N PRO A 6 -57.97 43.82 -36.16
CA PRO A 6 -58.08 43.30 -34.80
C PRO A 6 -56.88 42.43 -34.45
N SER A 7 -56.35 42.59 -33.24
CA SER A 7 -55.32 41.81 -32.62
C SER A 7 -55.84 40.44 -32.14
N PRO A 8 -55.08 39.37 -32.25
CA PRO A 8 -55.39 38.13 -31.57
C PRO A 8 -54.70 38.05 -30.19
N ARG A 9 -55.45 37.55 -29.27
CA ARG A 9 -55.21 37.33 -27.87
C ARG A 9 -54.03 36.35 -27.64
N SER A 10 -53.15 36.76 -26.74
CA SER A 10 -52.04 35.98 -26.20
C SER A 10 -52.52 34.73 -25.44
N PHE A 11 -52.16 33.56 -25.92
CA PHE A 11 -52.18 32.32 -25.11
C PHE A 11 -50.79 32.18 -24.46
N ARG A 12 -50.73 32.41 -23.15
CA ARG A 12 -49.58 32.06 -22.32
C ARG A 12 -49.62 30.57 -22.02
N VAL A 13 -48.78 29.82 -22.71
CA VAL A 13 -48.48 28.44 -22.31
C VAL A 13 -47.34 28.50 -21.31
N LEU A 14 -47.66 28.22 -20.05
CA LEU A 14 -46.66 27.95 -19.01
C LEU A 14 -46.05 26.57 -19.28
N SER A 15 -44.86 26.55 -19.88
CA SER A 15 -44.06 25.35 -19.90
C SER A 15 -43.16 25.31 -18.65
N ALA A 16 -43.58 24.53 -17.66
CA ALA A 16 -42.72 24.20 -16.52
C ALA A 16 -41.64 23.26 -16.98
N ALA A 17 -40.44 23.78 -17.18
CA ALA A 17 -39.24 22.99 -17.41
C ALA A 17 -38.73 22.49 -16.06
N LEU A 18 -38.96 21.20 -15.76
CA LEU A 18 -38.35 20.47 -14.67
C LEU A 18 -36.87 20.24 -15.04
N LEU A 19 -35.96 21.06 -14.50
CA LEU A 19 -34.54 20.84 -14.51
C LEU A 19 -34.22 19.72 -13.47
N ALA A 20 -34.10 18.49 -13.94
CA ALA A 20 -33.53 17.41 -13.14
C ALA A 20 -32.02 17.63 -13.02
N CYS A 21 -31.56 18.28 -11.93
CA CYS A 21 -30.17 18.30 -11.54
C CYS A 21 -29.74 16.87 -11.15
N ALA A 22 -29.13 16.15 -12.09
CA ALA A 22 -28.39 14.92 -11.77
C ALA A 22 -27.16 15.32 -10.95
N VAL A 23 -27.27 15.20 -9.64
CA VAL A 23 -26.15 15.30 -8.73
C VAL A 23 -25.30 14.06 -8.94
N TRP A 24 -24.25 14.17 -9.72
CA TRP A 24 -23.21 13.15 -9.78
C TRP A 24 -22.46 13.21 -8.46
N THR A 25 -22.81 12.31 -7.54
CA THR A 25 -22.02 12.05 -6.35
C THR A 25 -20.77 11.34 -6.80
N THR A 26 -19.71 12.11 -7.06
CA THR A 26 -18.34 11.57 -7.13
C THR A 26 -17.99 11.11 -5.73
N THR A 27 -18.12 9.81 -5.48
CA THR A 27 -17.52 9.20 -4.29
C THR A 27 -16.01 9.40 -4.40
N PRO A 28 -15.36 10.14 -3.47
CA PRO A 28 -13.92 10.18 -3.44
C PRO A 28 -13.45 8.75 -3.22
N SER A 29 -12.64 8.22 -4.13
CA SER A 29 -11.85 7.02 -3.87
C SER A 29 -10.93 7.38 -2.70
N VAL A 30 -11.32 6.96 -1.51
CA VAL A 30 -10.49 7.08 -0.31
C VAL A 30 -9.30 6.16 -0.56
N ALA A 31 -8.23 6.74 -1.08
CA ALA A 31 -6.92 6.11 -1.01
C ALA A 31 -6.70 5.83 0.48
N GLN A 32 -6.70 4.55 0.85
CA GLN A 32 -6.57 4.12 2.24
C GLN A 32 -5.20 4.57 2.73
N GLU A 33 -5.15 5.70 3.44
CA GLU A 33 -3.92 6.16 4.09
C GLU A 33 -3.49 5.11 5.09
N ILE A 34 -2.39 4.43 4.78
CA ILE A 34 -1.81 3.42 5.65
C ILE A 34 -1.35 4.12 6.93
N ASN A 35 -1.99 3.79 8.04
CA ASN A 35 -1.64 4.33 9.35
C ASN A 35 -0.42 3.58 9.92
N SER A 36 0.48 4.30 10.62
CA SER A 36 1.65 3.69 11.28
C SER A 36 1.28 2.54 12.22
N LYS A 37 0.14 2.61 12.90
CA LYS A 37 -0.35 1.52 13.75
C LYS A 37 -0.62 0.23 12.98
N GLN A 38 -1.22 0.32 11.80
CA GLN A 38 -1.45 -0.85 10.93
C GLN A 38 -0.14 -1.50 10.49
N ILE A 39 0.88 -0.68 10.22
CA ILE A 39 2.22 -1.18 9.87
C ILE A 39 2.86 -1.88 11.07
N ILE A 40 2.76 -1.30 12.27
CA ILE A 40 3.28 -1.90 13.50
C ILE A 40 2.62 -3.28 13.74
N ASP A 41 1.28 -3.34 13.69
CA ASP A 41 0.53 -4.57 13.93
C ASP A 41 0.88 -5.65 12.89
N ALA A 42 1.12 -5.25 11.62
CA ALA A 42 1.50 -6.19 10.56
C ALA A 42 2.94 -6.72 10.66
N LEU A 43 3.85 -5.94 11.26
CA LEU A 43 5.27 -6.27 11.37
C LEU A 43 5.67 -6.85 12.74
N LYS A 44 4.83 -6.64 13.75
CA LYS A 44 5.10 -7.14 15.09
C LYS A 44 5.01 -8.67 15.09
N PRO A 45 6.06 -9.39 15.58
CA PRO A 45 5.97 -10.83 15.79
C PRO A 45 4.85 -11.15 16.80
N ASP A 46 4.12 -12.23 16.57
CA ASP A 46 3.17 -12.72 17.57
C ASP A 46 3.95 -13.00 18.86
N ALA A 47 3.45 -12.52 19.99
CA ALA A 47 4.04 -12.86 21.27
C ALA A 47 4.03 -14.40 21.38
N ALA A 48 5.21 -14.99 21.48
CA ALA A 48 5.30 -16.42 21.72
C ALA A 48 4.43 -16.76 22.93
N PRO A 49 3.59 -17.80 22.87
CA PRO A 49 2.79 -18.18 24.03
C PRO A 49 3.74 -18.41 25.19
N VAL A 50 3.57 -17.63 26.27
CA VAL A 50 4.32 -17.80 27.51
C VAL A 50 4.06 -19.24 27.97
N ARG A 51 5.04 -20.10 27.79
CA ARG A 51 5.01 -21.46 28.35
C ARG A 51 5.12 -21.32 29.85
N THR A 52 4.00 -21.06 30.50
CA THR A 52 3.92 -21.30 31.95
C THR A 52 4.11 -22.78 32.18
N ARG A 53 5.27 -23.15 32.71
CA ARG A 53 5.57 -24.46 33.22
C ARG A 53 4.65 -24.72 34.41
N SER A 54 3.40 -25.04 34.16
CA SER A 54 2.54 -25.67 35.17
C SER A 54 2.81 -27.16 35.11
N LEU A 55 3.54 -27.63 36.10
CA LEU A 55 3.66 -29.05 36.40
C LEU A 55 2.32 -29.53 36.94
N ARG A 56 1.49 -30.14 36.15
CA ARG A 56 0.54 -31.18 36.48
C ARG A 56 -0.24 -31.61 35.24
N ASN A 57 0.05 -32.86 34.81
CA ASN A 57 -0.72 -33.70 33.92
C ASN A 57 -2.09 -33.15 33.46
N LEU A 58 -2.20 -32.68 32.23
CA LEU A 58 -3.24 -33.05 31.28
C LEU A 58 -2.82 -32.62 29.89
N SER A 59 -2.60 -33.58 29.03
CA SER A 59 -2.39 -33.38 27.59
C SER A 59 -3.69 -32.86 27.00
N VAL A 60 -3.70 -31.58 26.63
CA VAL A 60 -4.51 -31.10 25.53
C VAL A 60 -3.53 -30.40 24.60
N GLU A 61 -3.20 -31.15 23.59
CA GLU A 61 -2.40 -30.70 22.44
C GLU A 61 -3.27 -29.77 21.59
N GLN A 62 -3.36 -28.51 22.04
CA GLN A 62 -3.86 -27.45 21.20
C GLN A 62 -2.65 -26.84 20.54
N THR A 63 -2.16 -27.51 19.50
CA THR A 63 -1.24 -26.93 18.51
C THR A 63 -1.99 -25.84 17.79
N ALA A 64 -2.01 -24.63 18.36
CA ALA A 64 -2.15 -23.45 17.56
C ALA A 64 -0.95 -23.46 16.60
N ALA A 65 -1.20 -23.73 15.33
CA ALA A 65 -0.21 -23.66 14.29
C ALA A 65 0.40 -22.24 14.38
N VAL A 66 1.62 -22.16 14.87
CA VAL A 66 2.42 -20.94 14.78
C VAL A 66 2.60 -20.75 13.28
N ASP A 67 1.96 -19.74 12.72
CA ASP A 67 2.17 -19.38 11.31
C ASP A 67 3.63 -18.93 11.20
N ASP A 68 4.50 -19.87 10.83
CA ASP A 68 5.97 -19.68 10.73
C ASP A 68 6.35 -18.73 9.57
N LYS A 69 5.35 -18.09 8.98
CA LYS A 69 5.52 -17.11 7.91
C LYS A 69 6.00 -15.79 8.50
N PRO A 70 7.14 -15.24 8.02
CA PRO A 70 7.64 -13.96 8.48
C PRO A 70 6.58 -12.86 8.35
N LYS A 71 6.39 -12.08 9.39
CA LYS A 71 5.48 -10.93 9.37
C LYS A 71 5.93 -9.95 8.30
N SER A 72 4.99 -9.45 7.52
CA SER A 72 5.33 -8.56 6.42
C SER A 72 4.18 -7.61 6.08
N VAL A 73 4.53 -6.46 5.52
CA VAL A 73 3.59 -5.49 4.96
C VAL A 73 3.99 -5.14 3.53
N SER A 74 3.03 -5.08 2.63
CA SER A 74 3.24 -4.64 1.24
C SER A 74 2.76 -3.22 1.07
N LEU A 75 3.59 -2.37 0.46
CA LEU A 75 3.34 -0.96 0.24
C LEU A 75 3.46 -0.64 -1.25
N THR A 76 2.50 0.07 -1.80
CA THR A 76 2.62 0.62 -3.15
C THR A 76 3.45 1.88 -3.09
N ILE A 77 4.68 1.82 -3.60
CA ILE A 77 5.59 2.95 -3.68
C ILE A 77 5.75 3.35 -5.14
N GLY A 78 5.42 4.60 -5.45
CA GLY A 78 5.62 5.16 -6.79
C GLY A 78 7.09 5.52 -7.02
N PHE A 79 7.57 5.18 -8.21
CA PHE A 79 8.87 5.57 -8.72
C PHE A 79 8.67 6.27 -10.07
N LEU A 80 9.59 7.15 -10.43
CA LEU A 80 9.60 7.73 -11.76
C LEU A 80 9.76 6.62 -12.81
N PHE A 81 9.26 6.90 -14.02
CA PHE A 81 9.32 5.92 -15.11
C PHE A 81 10.75 5.42 -15.33
N ASN A 82 10.91 4.11 -15.44
CA ASN A 82 12.19 3.43 -15.64
C ASN A 82 13.29 3.86 -14.63
N SER A 83 12.93 4.08 -13.37
CA SER A 83 13.81 4.66 -12.35
C SER A 83 13.57 4.03 -10.98
N ALA A 84 14.54 4.23 -10.10
CA ALA A 84 14.43 3.99 -8.67
C ALA A 84 14.20 5.29 -7.87
N GLN A 85 14.02 6.42 -8.54
CA GLN A 85 13.72 7.70 -7.88
C GLN A 85 12.30 7.68 -7.35
N ILE A 86 12.15 7.82 -6.03
CA ILE A 86 10.88 7.82 -5.32
C ILE A 86 10.10 9.09 -5.68
N THR A 87 8.80 8.94 -5.96
CA THR A 87 7.94 10.09 -6.24
C THR A 87 7.61 10.87 -4.95
N PRO A 88 7.38 12.19 -5.02
CA PRO A 88 7.03 13.00 -3.85
C PRO A 88 5.80 12.47 -3.09
N GLU A 89 4.81 11.94 -3.81
CA GLU A 89 3.57 11.38 -3.23
C GLU A 89 3.88 10.17 -2.34
N SER A 90 4.87 9.36 -2.72
CA SER A 90 5.27 8.18 -1.95
C SER A 90 6.12 8.51 -0.74
N ALA A 91 6.67 9.72 -0.65
CA ALA A 91 7.45 10.14 0.52
C ALA A 91 6.61 10.14 1.80
N SER A 92 5.32 10.49 1.73
CA SER A 92 4.41 10.47 2.89
C SER A 92 4.23 9.05 3.44
N THR A 93 4.03 8.08 2.56
CA THR A 93 3.92 6.64 2.91
C THR A 93 5.22 6.14 3.55
N LEU A 94 6.37 6.50 2.98
CA LEU A 94 7.68 6.12 3.52
C LEU A 94 7.99 6.81 4.86
N ASN A 95 7.55 8.05 5.07
CA ASN A 95 7.64 8.71 6.37
C ASN A 95 6.77 8.00 7.42
N THR A 96 5.59 7.54 7.04
CA THR A 96 4.72 6.76 7.94
C THR A 96 5.36 5.42 8.29
N LEU A 97 5.99 4.75 7.31
CA LEU A 97 6.77 3.53 7.55
C LEU A 97 7.96 3.81 8.49
N ALA A 98 8.73 4.88 8.26
CA ALA A 98 9.86 5.22 9.12
C ALA A 98 9.44 5.45 10.57
N ARG A 99 8.30 6.16 10.81
CA ARG A 99 7.73 6.33 12.16
C ARG A 99 7.34 4.99 12.78
N ALA A 100 6.73 4.09 12.00
CA ALA A 100 6.38 2.75 12.49
C ALA A 100 7.63 1.96 12.89
N LEU A 101 8.68 1.93 12.05
CA LEU A 101 9.93 1.22 12.32
C LEU A 101 10.73 1.82 13.50
N SER A 102 10.48 3.08 13.86
CA SER A 102 11.08 3.77 15.00
C SER A 102 10.28 3.58 16.29
N SER A 103 9.10 2.95 16.23
CA SER A 103 8.27 2.73 17.42
C SER A 103 8.95 1.79 18.42
N GLN A 104 8.53 1.88 19.69
CA GLN A 104 9.08 1.06 20.76
C GLN A 104 8.91 -0.45 20.48
N GLU A 105 7.82 -0.82 19.80
CA GLU A 105 7.49 -2.20 19.48
C GLU A 105 8.40 -2.80 18.42
N LEU A 106 8.91 -1.97 17.49
CA LEU A 106 9.67 -2.44 16.34
C LEU A 106 11.15 -2.04 16.37
N GLN A 107 11.58 -1.16 17.28
CA GLN A 107 12.94 -0.59 17.29
C GLN A 107 14.08 -1.61 17.45
N SER A 108 13.81 -2.75 18.09
CA SER A 108 14.78 -3.84 18.25
C SER A 108 14.83 -4.83 17.09
N LEU A 109 13.89 -4.74 16.16
CA LEU A 109 13.77 -5.68 15.05
C LEU A 109 14.57 -5.22 13.84
N SER A 110 14.94 -6.19 13.02
CA SER A 110 15.57 -5.97 11.71
C SER A 110 14.57 -6.30 10.60
N PHE A 111 14.74 -5.67 9.44
CA PHE A 111 13.77 -5.75 8.34
C PHE A 111 14.50 -5.94 7.01
N ARG A 112 13.85 -6.69 6.11
CA ARG A 112 14.23 -6.76 4.73
C ARG A 112 13.25 -5.98 3.87
N VAL A 113 13.78 -5.08 3.06
CA VAL A 113 13.07 -4.29 2.06
C VAL A 113 13.13 -5.05 0.75
N GLU A 114 12.04 -5.63 0.31
CA GLU A 114 11.95 -6.39 -0.93
C GLU A 114 11.29 -5.55 -2.02
N GLY A 115 12.00 -5.33 -3.15
CA GLY A 115 11.43 -4.67 -4.32
C GLY A 115 10.86 -5.70 -5.29
N HIS A 116 9.66 -5.41 -5.82
CA HIS A 116 8.99 -6.26 -6.81
C HIS A 116 8.61 -5.45 -8.04
N THR A 117 8.60 -6.12 -9.21
CA THR A 117 8.12 -5.57 -10.48
C THR A 117 6.89 -6.33 -10.97
N ASP A 118 6.25 -5.80 -11.98
CA ASP A 118 5.33 -6.58 -12.81
C ASP A 118 6.12 -7.44 -13.82
N GLY A 119 5.42 -8.25 -14.59
CA GLY A 119 6.00 -9.16 -15.58
C GLY A 119 6.42 -8.50 -16.90
N LYS A 120 6.55 -7.16 -16.95
CA LYS A 120 7.02 -6.46 -18.15
C LYS A 120 8.54 -6.41 -18.17
N GLY A 121 9.13 -6.72 -19.34
CA GLY A 121 10.58 -6.72 -19.50
C GLY A 121 11.20 -8.11 -19.35
N THR A 122 12.53 -8.15 -19.26
CA THR A 122 13.25 -9.40 -19.02
C THR A 122 13.44 -9.65 -17.52
N PRO A 123 13.53 -10.91 -17.06
CA PRO A 123 13.77 -11.23 -15.65
C PRO A 123 15.01 -10.53 -15.08
N GLU A 124 16.10 -10.46 -15.84
CA GLU A 124 17.35 -9.83 -15.41
C GLU A 124 17.19 -8.33 -15.22
N TYR A 125 16.46 -7.68 -16.14
CA TYR A 125 16.13 -6.27 -16.03
C TYR A 125 15.25 -6.01 -14.80
N ASN A 126 14.20 -6.81 -14.60
CA ASN A 126 13.27 -6.71 -13.48
C ASN A 126 13.99 -6.93 -12.13
N LEU A 127 14.90 -7.90 -12.06
CA LEU A 127 15.71 -8.15 -10.87
C LEU A 127 16.58 -6.94 -10.54
N LYS A 128 17.28 -6.38 -11.52
CA LYS A 128 18.13 -5.20 -11.34
C LYS A 128 17.32 -3.97 -10.92
N LEU A 129 16.19 -3.69 -11.60
CA LEU A 129 15.33 -2.55 -11.29
C LEU A 129 14.73 -2.67 -9.88
N SER A 130 14.26 -3.86 -9.51
CA SER A 130 13.70 -4.10 -8.19
C SER A 130 14.74 -3.97 -7.08
N GLN A 131 15.99 -4.39 -7.31
CA GLN A 131 17.10 -4.17 -6.38
C GLN A 131 17.36 -2.68 -6.19
N GLN A 132 17.49 -1.91 -7.25
CA GLN A 132 17.69 -0.47 -7.19
C GLN A 132 16.56 0.25 -6.43
N ARG A 133 15.32 -0.17 -6.60
CA ARG A 133 14.16 0.37 -5.87
C ARG A 133 14.20 0.01 -4.39
N ALA A 134 14.55 -1.21 -4.05
CA ALA A 134 14.74 -1.62 -2.65
C ALA A 134 15.88 -0.83 -1.98
N ASP A 135 16.97 -0.59 -2.69
CA ASP A 135 18.11 0.22 -2.20
C ASP A 135 17.70 1.68 -1.98
N ALA A 136 16.91 2.26 -2.89
CA ALA A 136 16.41 3.62 -2.75
C ALA A 136 15.49 3.77 -1.53
N VAL A 137 14.60 2.82 -1.28
CA VAL A 137 13.74 2.83 -0.09
C VAL A 137 14.57 2.63 1.18
N LYS A 138 15.53 1.73 1.20
CA LYS A 138 16.48 1.56 2.31
C LYS A 138 17.21 2.88 2.61
N ALA A 139 17.76 3.53 1.59
CA ALA A 139 18.44 4.81 1.73
C ALA A 139 17.52 5.90 2.30
N PHE A 140 16.27 5.96 1.83
CA PHE A 140 15.27 6.87 2.36
C PHE A 140 15.02 6.64 3.87
N LEU A 141 14.81 5.38 4.28
CA LEU A 141 14.59 5.03 5.68
C LEU A 141 15.80 5.34 6.55
N MET A 142 17.02 5.13 6.05
CA MET A 142 18.25 5.51 6.75
C MET A 142 18.34 7.03 6.95
N ASN A 143 17.95 7.82 5.96
CA ASN A 143 17.87 9.28 6.06
C ASN A 143 16.80 9.75 7.07
N GLN A 144 15.79 8.91 7.35
CA GLN A 144 14.80 9.12 8.41
C GLN A 144 15.27 8.61 9.80
N GLY A 145 16.52 8.20 9.92
CA GLY A 145 17.13 7.81 11.21
C GLY A 145 17.07 6.31 11.54
N ILE A 146 16.61 5.46 10.62
CA ILE A 146 16.66 4.01 10.86
C ILE A 146 18.09 3.51 10.66
N ALA A 147 18.65 2.82 11.67
CA ALA A 147 20.01 2.30 11.63
C ALA A 147 20.20 1.33 10.45
N SER A 148 21.32 1.49 9.71
CA SER A 148 21.62 0.69 8.51
C SER A 148 21.70 -0.82 8.80
N GLY A 149 22.19 -1.20 9.98
CA GLY A 149 22.27 -2.61 10.42
C GLY A 149 20.92 -3.29 10.62
N ARG A 150 19.83 -2.51 10.76
CA ARG A 150 18.47 -3.02 10.85
C ARG A 150 17.81 -3.24 9.49
N LEU A 151 18.43 -2.79 8.39
CA LEU A 151 17.82 -2.80 7.07
C LEU A 151 18.65 -3.59 6.08
N GLN A 152 18.04 -4.61 5.47
CA GLN A 152 18.56 -5.31 4.30
C GLN A 152 17.70 -4.92 3.10
N SER A 153 18.27 -4.83 1.90
CA SER A 153 17.53 -4.62 0.65
C SER A 153 17.69 -5.82 -0.26
N GLN A 154 16.62 -6.21 -0.94
CA GLN A 154 16.62 -7.33 -1.87
C GLN A 154 15.67 -7.06 -3.04
N GLY A 155 16.19 -7.20 -4.26
CA GLY A 155 15.34 -7.25 -5.45
C GLY A 155 14.77 -8.66 -5.64
N LYS A 156 13.50 -8.74 -5.97
CA LYS A 156 12.78 -9.97 -6.28
C LYS A 156 12.35 -10.02 -7.75
N GLY A 157 12.43 -8.90 -8.47
CA GLY A 157 11.94 -8.81 -9.84
C GLY A 157 10.45 -9.19 -9.89
N ASP A 158 10.10 -10.00 -10.86
CA ASP A 158 8.77 -10.55 -11.11
C ASP A 158 8.60 -12.00 -10.63
N THR A 159 9.52 -12.50 -9.78
CA THR A 159 9.47 -13.91 -9.31
C THR A 159 8.37 -14.18 -8.30
N GLU A 160 7.93 -13.17 -7.55
CA GLU A 160 6.89 -13.28 -6.52
C GLU A 160 5.78 -12.25 -6.81
N LEU A 161 4.85 -12.59 -7.70
CA LEU A 161 3.72 -11.73 -8.05
C LEU A 161 2.68 -11.68 -6.91
N ALA A 162 2.13 -10.50 -6.63
CA ALA A 162 0.97 -10.35 -5.74
C ALA A 162 -0.32 -10.81 -6.44
N ASN A 163 -0.44 -10.43 -7.72
CA ASN A 163 -1.53 -10.87 -8.58
C ASN A 163 -0.96 -11.84 -9.63
N VAL A 164 -1.14 -13.14 -9.40
CA VAL A 164 -0.68 -14.19 -10.32
C VAL A 164 -1.61 -14.35 -11.53
N GLN A 165 -2.86 -13.87 -11.44
CA GLN A 165 -3.83 -13.95 -12.53
C GLN A 165 -3.51 -12.94 -13.64
N ASP A 166 -3.00 -11.77 -13.24
CA ASP A 166 -2.52 -10.75 -14.17
C ASP A 166 -1.10 -10.34 -13.77
N LYS A 167 -0.11 -10.90 -14.48
CA LYS A 167 1.30 -10.58 -14.23
C LYS A 167 1.66 -9.12 -14.50
N PHE A 168 0.84 -8.39 -15.24
CA PHE A 168 1.05 -6.97 -15.56
C PHE A 168 0.29 -6.02 -14.61
N ALA A 169 -0.46 -6.57 -13.68
CA ALA A 169 -1.24 -5.79 -12.73
C ALA A 169 -0.37 -4.82 -11.92
N PRO A 170 -0.85 -3.60 -11.66
CA PRO A 170 -0.10 -2.58 -10.92
C PRO A 170 0.25 -3.00 -9.50
N GLU A 171 -0.51 -3.90 -8.87
CA GLU A 171 -0.27 -4.43 -7.52
C GLU A 171 1.04 -5.22 -7.42
N ASN A 172 1.54 -5.74 -8.56
CA ASN A 172 2.82 -6.43 -8.62
C ASN A 172 3.99 -5.46 -8.41
N ARG A 173 3.82 -4.17 -8.78
CA ARG A 173 4.84 -3.13 -8.56
C ARG A 173 4.73 -2.59 -7.13
N ARG A 174 5.36 -3.27 -6.19
CA ARG A 174 5.29 -2.98 -4.76
C ARG A 174 6.65 -3.08 -4.07
N VAL A 175 6.71 -2.52 -2.89
CA VAL A 175 7.78 -2.78 -1.91
C VAL A 175 7.18 -3.55 -0.74
N LYS A 176 7.81 -4.65 -0.37
CA LYS A 176 7.39 -5.47 0.76
C LYS A 176 8.44 -5.36 1.88
N ILE A 177 7.99 -5.08 3.07
CA ILE A 177 8.82 -5.04 4.27
C ILE A 177 8.58 -6.33 5.03
N VAL A 178 9.65 -7.06 5.30
CA VAL A 178 9.60 -8.36 5.97
C VAL A 178 10.38 -8.27 7.26
N THR A 179 9.77 -8.65 8.37
CA THR A 179 10.46 -8.74 9.66
C THR A 179 11.43 -9.92 9.64
N LEU A 180 12.68 -9.66 10.00
CA LEU A 180 13.68 -10.70 10.19
C LEU A 180 13.63 -11.15 11.64
N THR A 181 13.32 -12.42 11.85
CA THR A 181 13.47 -13.06 13.17
C THR A 181 14.94 -13.19 13.50
N PRO A 182 15.35 -12.90 14.73
CA PRO A 182 16.75 -13.06 15.17
C PRO A 182 17.23 -14.50 15.06
#